data_296fdd4c8fbbe5ff447745d9e6012f68
#
_entry.id   296fdd4c8fbbe5ff447745d9e6012f68
#
_cell.length_a   1.000
_cell.length_b   1.000
_cell.length_c   1.000
_cell.angle_alpha   90.00
_cell.angle_beta   90.00
_cell.angle_gamma   90.00
#
_symmetry.space_group_name_H-M   'P 1'
#
loop_
_entity.id
_entity.type
_entity.pdbx_description
1 polymer ?
#
loop_
_entity_poly.entity_id
_entity_poly.type
_entity_poly.pdbx_seq_one_letter_code
_entity_poly.pdbx_strand_id
1 'polypeptide(L)'
;EEFIGNDNVALILGDNIFNGYGFSNQVQEAAKLEKGAVIFGYPVKDPRAYGVVEFDENGKAVSLEEKPKNPKSNYAIPGLYYYDNSVVEKAKIIKPSERGELEITTVNEKYLEEGTLKVRNLGRGTAWLDTGTHEALLEASNYVEAIQKRQGFYIDCIEEIAYKKGWIDK
;
A
#
# COMPACT_ATOMS: atom_id res chain seq x y z
N GLU A 1 11.87 -15.93 -1.16
CA GLU A 1 12.27 -16.70 0.03
C GLU A 1 13.74 -16.46 0.36
N GLU A 2 14.65 -16.79 -0.51
CA GLU A 2 16.10 -16.67 -0.29
C GLU A 2 16.52 -15.23 0.07
N PHE A 3 15.97 -14.22 -0.59
CA PHE A 3 16.22 -12.80 -0.30
C PHE A 3 15.63 -12.36 1.04
N ILE A 4 14.42 -12.83 1.39
CA ILE A 4 13.73 -12.45 2.63
C ILE A 4 14.37 -13.11 3.87
N GLY A 5 14.81 -14.35 3.74
CA GLY A 5 15.31 -15.13 4.87
C GLY A 5 14.26 -15.25 5.98
N ASN A 6 14.63 -14.84 7.19
CA ASN A 6 13.76 -14.87 8.38
C ASN A 6 13.18 -13.49 8.75
N ASP A 7 13.38 -12.48 7.92
CA ASP A 7 12.97 -11.12 8.22
C ASP A 7 11.49 -10.85 7.90
N ASN A 8 10.94 -9.83 8.53
CA ASN A 8 9.68 -9.22 8.11
C ASN A 8 9.86 -8.47 6.79
N VAL A 9 8.77 -8.25 6.07
CA VAL A 9 8.80 -7.71 4.70
C VAL A 9 8.00 -6.42 4.62
N ALA A 10 8.58 -5.42 4.00
CA ALA A 10 7.84 -4.29 3.42
C ALA A 10 7.87 -4.43 1.89
N LEU A 11 6.71 -4.45 1.27
CA LEU A 11 6.55 -4.48 -0.17
C LEU A 11 5.88 -3.19 -0.63
N ILE A 12 6.51 -2.48 -1.55
CA ILE A 12 5.94 -1.33 -2.25
C ILE A 12 5.95 -1.60 -3.75
N LEU A 13 4.84 -1.31 -4.42
CA LEU A 13 4.77 -1.37 -5.87
C LEU A 13 5.44 -0.14 -6.47
N GLY A 14 6.25 -0.35 -7.51
CA GLY A 14 7.13 0.68 -8.08
C GLY A 14 6.42 1.79 -8.85
N ASP A 15 5.13 1.65 -9.10
CA ASP A 15 4.25 2.61 -9.75
C ASP A 15 3.36 3.40 -8.77
N ASN A 16 3.57 3.24 -7.46
CA ASN A 16 2.79 3.91 -6.42
C ASN A 16 3.59 5.05 -5.79
N ILE A 17 3.01 6.25 -5.81
CA ILE A 17 3.54 7.46 -5.18
C ILE A 17 2.66 7.84 -4.01
N PHE A 18 3.27 8.13 -2.85
CA PHE A 18 2.57 8.56 -1.65
C PHE A 18 3.12 9.89 -1.17
N ASN A 19 2.26 10.88 -1.02
CA ASN A 19 2.65 12.17 -0.46
C ASN A 19 1.59 12.69 0.50
N GLY A 20 1.99 13.21 1.64
CA GLY A 20 1.05 13.81 2.59
C GLY A 20 1.61 13.97 3.99
N TYR A 21 1.01 14.90 4.72
CA TYR A 21 1.38 15.14 6.11
C TYR A 21 1.09 13.92 6.98
N GLY A 22 2.09 13.49 7.74
CA GLY A 22 1.96 12.35 8.66
C GLY A 22 2.12 10.97 8.02
N PHE A 23 2.25 10.87 6.69
CA PHE A 23 2.43 9.59 6.02
C PHE A 23 3.68 8.83 6.52
N SER A 24 4.80 9.53 6.67
CA SER A 24 6.03 8.92 7.22
C SER A 24 5.83 8.31 8.61
N ASN A 25 4.99 8.91 9.46
CA ASN A 25 4.69 8.35 10.77
C ASN A 25 3.84 7.06 10.64
N GLN A 26 2.88 7.03 9.73
CA GLN A 26 2.07 5.83 9.48
C GLN A 26 2.93 4.66 8.98
N VAL A 27 3.87 4.94 8.08
CA VAL A 27 4.85 3.97 7.56
C VAL A 27 5.74 3.44 8.68
N GLN A 28 6.28 4.33 9.53
CA GLN A 28 7.12 3.93 10.67
C GLN A 28 6.37 3.07 11.70
N GLU A 29 5.10 3.39 11.95
CA GLU A 29 4.26 2.58 12.84
C GLU A 29 3.89 1.23 12.21
N ALA A 30 3.71 1.16 10.90
CA ALA A 30 3.50 -0.11 10.19
C ALA A 30 4.76 -0.98 10.21
N ALA A 31 5.95 -0.36 10.11
CA ALA A 31 7.24 -1.06 10.17
C ALA A 31 7.56 -1.70 11.52
N LYS A 32 6.84 -1.34 12.60
CA LYS A 32 6.95 -1.99 13.92
C LYS A 32 6.17 -3.30 14.01
N LEU A 33 5.67 -3.80 12.89
CA LEU A 33 4.94 -5.06 12.84
C LEU A 33 5.81 -6.22 13.33
N GLU A 34 5.35 -6.92 14.36
CA GLU A 34 6.00 -8.15 14.85
C GLU A 34 5.31 -9.40 14.32
N LYS A 35 3.97 -9.36 14.16
CA LYS A 35 3.16 -10.50 13.72
C LYS A 35 1.96 -10.04 12.88
N GLY A 36 1.63 -10.81 11.84
CA GLY A 36 0.50 -10.59 10.96
C GLY A 36 0.84 -9.71 9.77
N ALA A 37 -0.12 -8.92 9.30
CA ALA A 37 0.05 -7.99 8.19
C ALA A 37 -0.54 -6.62 8.51
N VAL A 38 0.05 -5.58 7.92
CA VAL A 38 -0.52 -4.23 7.85
C VAL A 38 -0.62 -3.83 6.38
N ILE A 39 -1.81 -3.47 5.99
CA ILE A 39 -2.11 -2.85 4.68
C ILE A 39 -2.78 -1.51 4.88
N PHE A 40 -2.96 -0.76 3.79
CA PHE A 40 -3.59 0.55 3.85
C PHE A 40 -4.91 0.55 3.07
N GLY A 41 -5.86 1.36 3.53
CA GLY A 41 -7.09 1.67 2.83
C GLY A 41 -7.10 3.14 2.40
N TYR A 42 -7.49 3.41 1.18
CA TYR A 42 -7.57 4.75 0.62
C TYR A 42 -8.91 4.97 -0.08
N PRO A 43 -9.70 5.98 0.33
CA PRO A 43 -10.99 6.22 -0.29
C PRO A 43 -10.81 6.80 -1.70
N VAL A 44 -11.39 6.14 -2.69
CA VAL A 44 -11.38 6.55 -4.09
C VAL A 44 -12.80 6.73 -4.64
N LYS A 45 -12.93 7.44 -5.75
CA LYS A 45 -14.22 7.61 -6.42
C LYS A 45 -14.68 6.32 -7.10
N ASP A 46 -13.76 5.59 -7.70
CA ASP A 46 -14.03 4.32 -8.40
C ASP A 46 -12.95 3.29 -8.02
N PRO A 47 -13.29 2.31 -7.18
CA PRO A 47 -12.32 1.34 -6.69
C PRO A 47 -12.15 0.11 -7.61
N ARG A 48 -12.87 0.01 -8.72
CA ARG A 48 -12.92 -1.21 -9.55
C ARG A 48 -11.60 -1.64 -10.18
N ALA A 49 -10.63 -0.75 -10.23
CA ALA A 49 -9.28 -1.05 -10.76
C ALA A 49 -8.32 -1.65 -9.72
N TYR A 50 -8.73 -1.70 -8.45
CA TYR A 50 -7.87 -2.00 -7.31
C TYR A 50 -8.38 -3.17 -6.47
N GLY A 51 -7.55 -3.69 -5.59
CA GLY A 51 -8.01 -4.44 -4.44
C GLY A 51 -8.90 -3.53 -3.56
N VAL A 52 -9.99 -4.06 -3.04
CA VAL A 52 -10.97 -3.29 -2.25
C VAL A 52 -11.12 -3.93 -0.87
N VAL A 53 -11.12 -3.12 0.18
CA VAL A 53 -11.40 -3.55 1.55
C VAL A 53 -12.76 -3.06 2.00
N GLU A 54 -13.55 -3.97 2.59
CA GLU A 54 -14.81 -3.66 3.26
C GLU A 54 -14.60 -3.61 4.77
N PHE A 55 -15.25 -2.66 5.43
CA PHE A 55 -15.21 -2.50 6.88
C PHE A 55 -16.59 -2.71 7.50
N ASP A 56 -16.62 -3.24 8.72
CA ASP A 56 -17.82 -3.26 9.57
C ASP A 56 -18.08 -1.88 10.21
N GLU A 57 -19.13 -1.80 10.99
CA GLU A 57 -19.54 -0.59 11.72
C GLU A 57 -18.49 -0.11 12.74
N ASN A 58 -17.59 -0.98 13.16
CA ASN A 58 -16.51 -0.69 14.11
C ASN A 58 -15.20 -0.32 13.39
N GLY A 59 -15.20 -0.28 12.06
CA GLY A 59 -14.01 0.00 11.25
C GLY A 59 -13.02 -1.17 11.14
N LYS A 60 -13.46 -2.40 11.44
CA LYS A 60 -12.67 -3.61 11.25
C LYS A 60 -12.86 -4.14 9.83
N ALA A 61 -11.79 -4.50 9.15
CA ALA A 61 -11.86 -5.15 7.85
C ALA A 61 -12.59 -6.50 7.95
N VAL A 62 -13.57 -6.74 7.06
CA VAL A 62 -14.40 -7.95 7.03
C VAL A 62 -14.29 -8.70 5.72
N SER A 63 -13.96 -8.04 4.63
CA SER A 63 -13.69 -8.69 3.34
C SER A 63 -12.67 -7.93 2.52
N LEU A 64 -12.01 -8.66 1.62
CA LEU A 64 -11.13 -8.12 0.58
C LEU A 64 -11.60 -8.69 -0.75
N GLU A 65 -11.55 -7.88 -1.80
CA GLU A 65 -11.91 -8.31 -3.16
C GLU A 65 -10.93 -7.71 -4.17
N GLU A 66 -10.40 -8.52 -5.07
CA GLU A 66 -9.52 -8.04 -6.14
C GLU A 66 -10.35 -7.55 -7.33
N LYS A 67 -10.19 -6.29 -7.69
CA LYS A 67 -10.82 -5.63 -8.86
C LYS A 67 -12.30 -6.02 -9.06
N PRO A 68 -13.14 -5.82 -8.03
CA PRO A 68 -14.54 -6.26 -8.07
C PRO A 68 -15.35 -5.48 -9.10
N LYS A 69 -16.21 -6.16 -9.85
CA LYS A 69 -17.17 -5.51 -10.76
C LYS A 69 -18.20 -4.66 -10.00
N ASN A 70 -18.60 -5.14 -8.83
CA ASN A 70 -19.57 -4.49 -7.94
C ASN A 70 -18.94 -4.34 -6.55
N PRO A 71 -18.11 -3.31 -6.34
CA PRO A 71 -17.37 -3.14 -5.08
C PRO A 71 -18.33 -2.87 -3.91
N LYS A 72 -18.06 -3.50 -2.77
CA LYS A 72 -18.84 -3.32 -1.53
C LYS A 72 -18.45 -2.06 -0.75
N SER A 73 -17.31 -1.49 -1.06
CA SER A 73 -16.83 -0.25 -0.46
C SER A 73 -16.06 0.57 -1.49
N ASN A 74 -15.74 1.82 -1.15
CA ASN A 74 -14.89 2.69 -1.96
C ASN A 74 -13.44 2.79 -1.45
N TYR A 75 -13.05 1.89 -0.54
CA TYR A 75 -11.69 1.85 -0.02
C TYR A 75 -10.81 0.92 -0.87
N ALA A 76 -9.99 1.53 -1.72
CA ALA A 76 -8.94 0.82 -2.46
C ALA A 76 -7.77 0.47 -1.55
N ILE A 77 -7.06 -0.59 -1.89
CA ILE A 77 -5.84 -1.03 -1.21
C ILE A 77 -4.64 -0.56 -2.05
N PRO A 78 -3.91 0.47 -1.59
CA PRO A 78 -2.67 0.91 -2.24
C PRO A 78 -1.59 -0.16 -2.22
N GLY A 79 -0.66 -0.06 -3.17
CA GLY A 79 0.48 -0.96 -3.32
C GLY A 79 1.57 -0.79 -2.26
N LEU A 80 1.19 -0.81 -0.98
CA LEU A 80 2.11 -0.74 0.16
C LEU A 80 1.66 -1.71 1.26
N TYR A 81 2.51 -2.67 1.56
CA TYR A 81 2.20 -3.80 2.42
C TYR A 81 3.32 -4.07 3.41
N TYR A 82 2.98 -4.46 4.62
CA TYR A 82 3.91 -4.94 5.65
C TYR A 82 3.47 -6.31 6.12
N TYR A 83 4.38 -7.25 6.14
CA TYR A 83 4.11 -8.64 6.50
C TYR A 83 5.15 -9.16 7.49
N ASP A 84 4.71 -10.03 8.39
CA ASP A 84 5.63 -10.90 9.11
C ASP A 84 6.20 -11.98 8.15
N ASN A 85 7.20 -12.70 8.60
CA ASN A 85 7.88 -13.72 7.78
C ASN A 85 6.96 -14.83 7.27
N SER A 86 5.80 -15.06 7.92
CA SER A 86 4.84 -16.09 7.47
C SER A 86 4.26 -15.82 6.06
N VAL A 87 4.48 -14.60 5.52
CA VAL A 87 4.10 -14.26 4.15
C VAL A 87 4.74 -15.19 3.11
N VAL A 88 5.96 -15.67 3.37
CA VAL A 88 6.67 -16.59 2.47
C VAL A 88 5.86 -17.87 2.27
N GLU A 89 5.38 -18.47 3.35
CA GLU A 89 4.57 -19.69 3.27
C GLU A 89 3.17 -19.42 2.70
N LYS A 90 2.56 -18.29 3.05
CA LYS A 90 1.26 -17.88 2.48
C LYS A 90 1.35 -17.68 0.97
N ALA A 91 2.41 -17.04 0.49
CA ALA A 91 2.63 -16.80 -0.94
C ALA A 91 2.84 -18.10 -1.74
N LYS A 92 3.40 -19.17 -1.12
CA LYS A 92 3.59 -20.46 -1.78
C LYS A 92 2.29 -21.22 -2.03
N ILE A 93 1.27 -21.02 -1.22
CA ILE A 93 0.02 -21.78 -1.25
C ILE A 93 -1.12 -21.10 -2.01
N ILE A 94 -0.98 -19.83 -2.38
CA ILE A 94 -2.00 -19.15 -3.17
C ILE A 94 -2.07 -19.75 -4.58
N LYS A 95 -3.27 -19.68 -5.16
CA LYS A 95 -3.53 -20.15 -6.52
C LYS A 95 -3.87 -18.98 -7.42
N PRO A 96 -3.64 -19.08 -8.73
CA PRO A 96 -4.08 -18.08 -9.67
C PRO A 96 -5.59 -17.82 -9.54
N SER A 97 -5.97 -16.54 -9.62
CA SER A 97 -7.35 -16.10 -9.67
C SER A 97 -8.04 -16.53 -10.99
N GLU A 98 -9.32 -16.21 -11.14
CA GLU A 98 -10.05 -16.37 -12.41
C GLU A 98 -9.39 -15.62 -13.58
N ARG A 99 -8.58 -14.59 -13.28
CA ARG A 99 -7.79 -13.81 -14.22
C ARG A 99 -6.49 -14.49 -14.64
N GLY A 100 -6.13 -15.63 -13.99
CA GLY A 100 -4.89 -16.37 -14.22
C GLY A 100 -3.67 -15.77 -13.53
N GLU A 101 -3.85 -14.78 -12.63
CA GLU A 101 -2.79 -14.10 -11.91
C GLU A 101 -2.73 -14.52 -10.44
N LEU A 102 -1.52 -14.54 -9.86
CA LEU A 102 -1.33 -14.68 -8.42
C LEU A 102 -1.55 -13.30 -7.79
N GLU A 103 -2.67 -13.15 -7.08
CA GLU A 103 -3.09 -11.86 -6.54
C GLU A 103 -2.54 -11.62 -5.14
N ILE A 104 -2.01 -10.41 -4.89
CA ILE A 104 -1.58 -10.00 -3.55
C ILE A 104 -2.76 -9.95 -2.59
N THR A 105 -3.95 -9.64 -3.09
CA THR A 105 -5.20 -9.64 -2.31
C THR A 105 -5.46 -11.00 -1.69
N THR A 106 -5.18 -12.10 -2.39
CA THR A 106 -5.33 -13.45 -1.83
C THR A 106 -4.36 -13.73 -0.68
N VAL A 107 -3.15 -13.16 -0.71
CA VAL A 107 -2.23 -13.21 0.44
C VAL A 107 -2.82 -12.47 1.63
N ASN A 108 -3.37 -11.27 1.40
CA ASN A 108 -4.00 -10.47 2.44
C ASN A 108 -5.23 -11.16 3.05
N GLU A 109 -6.02 -11.87 2.22
CA GLU A 109 -7.15 -12.68 2.67
C GLU A 109 -6.73 -13.74 3.68
N LYS A 110 -5.56 -14.38 3.50
CA LYS A 110 -5.05 -15.36 4.48
C LYS A 110 -4.81 -14.74 5.85
N TYR A 111 -4.28 -13.52 5.90
CA TYR A 111 -4.12 -12.79 7.16
C TYR A 111 -5.44 -12.32 7.75
N LEU A 112 -6.42 -11.99 6.90
CA LEU A 112 -7.78 -11.66 7.34
C LEU A 112 -8.47 -12.89 7.96
N GLU A 113 -8.42 -14.05 7.31
CA GLU A 113 -8.95 -15.33 7.79
C GLU A 113 -8.35 -15.72 9.15
N GLU A 114 -7.06 -15.48 9.35
CA GLU A 114 -6.34 -15.71 10.61
C GLU A 114 -6.64 -14.66 11.69
N GLY A 115 -7.34 -13.57 11.36
CA GLY A 115 -7.58 -12.46 12.27
C GLY A 115 -6.35 -11.63 12.61
N THR A 116 -5.31 -11.70 11.78
CA THR A 116 -4.00 -11.03 11.98
C THR A 116 -3.74 -9.90 10.99
N LEU A 117 -4.70 -9.58 10.11
CA LEU A 117 -4.66 -8.43 9.22
C LEU A 117 -5.06 -7.15 9.97
N LYS A 118 -4.25 -6.11 9.83
CA LYS A 118 -4.57 -4.74 10.25
C LYS A 118 -4.68 -3.85 9.00
N VAL A 119 -5.76 -3.08 8.90
CA VAL A 119 -5.92 -2.08 7.84
C VAL A 119 -5.82 -0.69 8.46
N ARG A 120 -4.92 0.14 7.92
CA ARG A 120 -4.77 1.55 8.31
C ARG A 120 -5.34 2.44 7.22
N ASN A 121 -6.29 3.28 7.57
CA ASN A 121 -6.85 4.22 6.60
C ASN A 121 -5.91 5.41 6.42
N LEU A 122 -5.53 5.66 5.17
CA LEU A 122 -4.86 6.90 4.78
C LEU A 122 -5.90 8.02 4.81
N GLY A 123 -5.66 9.00 5.67
CA GLY A 123 -6.60 10.10 5.90
C GLY A 123 -6.62 11.12 4.75
N ARG A 124 -7.53 12.09 4.88
CA ARG A 124 -7.55 13.28 4.01
C ARG A 124 -6.21 14.01 4.11
N GLY A 125 -5.73 14.52 2.98
CA GLY A 125 -4.42 15.18 2.90
C GLY A 125 -3.26 14.24 2.58
N THR A 126 -3.49 12.93 2.48
CA THR A 126 -2.59 12.01 1.80
C THR A 126 -3.01 11.89 0.34
N ALA A 127 -2.08 12.08 -0.57
CA ALA A 127 -2.23 11.72 -1.97
C ALA A 127 -1.60 10.35 -2.18
N TRP A 128 -2.36 9.45 -2.75
CA TRP A 128 -1.88 8.21 -3.34
C TRP A 128 -2.14 8.28 -4.83
N LEU A 129 -1.10 8.08 -5.62
CA LEU A 129 -1.11 8.14 -7.07
C LEU A 129 -0.57 6.81 -7.60
N ASP A 130 -1.41 6.11 -8.33
CA ASP A 130 -1.04 4.91 -9.08
C ASP A 130 -0.70 5.35 -10.50
N THR A 131 0.52 5.07 -10.97
CA THR A 131 1.00 5.52 -12.28
C THR A 131 0.94 4.43 -13.35
N GLY A 132 0.08 3.43 -13.16
CA GLY A 132 -0.04 2.27 -14.02
C GLY A 132 -0.66 2.52 -15.41
N THR A 133 -1.23 3.71 -15.68
CA THR A 133 -1.73 4.12 -16.99
C THR A 133 -1.09 5.44 -17.44
N HIS A 134 -1.16 5.74 -18.75
CA HIS A 134 -0.62 7.01 -19.27
C HIS A 134 -1.32 8.23 -18.67
N GLU A 135 -2.63 8.17 -18.50
CA GLU A 135 -3.42 9.22 -17.87
C GLU A 135 -3.03 9.42 -16.41
N ALA A 136 -2.93 8.33 -15.65
CA ALA A 136 -2.56 8.38 -14.23
C ALA A 136 -1.11 8.88 -14.03
N LEU A 137 -0.19 8.50 -14.91
CA LEU A 137 1.18 9.02 -14.92
C LEU A 137 1.22 10.53 -15.17
N LEU A 138 0.39 11.02 -16.10
CA LEU A 138 0.27 12.47 -16.36
C LEU A 138 -0.32 13.21 -15.17
N GLU A 139 -1.36 12.68 -14.53
CA GLU A 139 -1.96 13.23 -13.31
C GLU A 139 -0.94 13.31 -12.18
N ALA A 140 -0.17 12.24 -11.95
CA ALA A 140 0.89 12.20 -10.96
C ALA A 140 1.98 13.24 -11.25
N SER A 141 2.40 13.39 -12.51
CA SER A 141 3.39 14.38 -12.93
C SER A 141 2.90 15.81 -12.65
N ASN A 142 1.66 16.11 -12.98
CA ASN A 142 1.03 17.42 -12.71
C ASN A 142 0.93 17.71 -11.21
N TYR A 143 0.57 16.70 -10.41
CA TYR A 143 0.53 16.83 -8.95
C TYR A 143 1.91 17.14 -8.38
N VAL A 144 2.93 16.37 -8.75
CA VAL A 144 4.32 16.56 -8.30
C VAL A 144 4.80 17.96 -8.70
N GLU A 145 4.61 18.36 -9.95
CA GLU A 145 4.98 19.69 -10.44
C GLU A 145 4.33 20.81 -9.61
N ALA A 146 3.02 20.70 -9.36
CA ALA A 146 2.28 21.73 -8.62
C ALA A 146 2.80 21.91 -7.18
N ILE A 147 3.07 20.79 -6.49
CA ILE A 147 3.59 20.82 -5.11
C ILE A 147 5.03 21.35 -5.09
N GLN A 148 5.91 20.81 -5.94
CA GLN A 148 7.32 21.21 -5.97
C GLN A 148 7.52 22.68 -6.33
N LYS A 149 6.78 23.19 -7.33
CA LYS A 149 6.81 24.62 -7.68
C LYS A 149 6.32 25.54 -6.56
N ARG A 150 5.34 25.08 -5.77
CA ARG A 150 4.76 25.86 -4.68
C ARG A 150 5.63 25.87 -3.43
N GLN A 151 6.15 24.72 -3.06
CA GLN A 151 6.82 24.53 -1.76
C GLN A 151 8.35 24.57 -1.85
N GLY A 152 8.92 24.45 -3.06
CA GLY A 152 10.35 24.54 -3.28
C GLY A 152 11.16 23.34 -2.76
N PHE A 153 10.53 22.18 -2.58
CA PHE A 153 11.20 20.93 -2.23
C PHE A 153 10.79 19.83 -3.22
N TYR A 154 11.55 18.73 -3.24
CA TYR A 154 11.24 17.56 -4.07
C TYR A 154 10.42 16.54 -3.30
N ILE A 155 9.41 15.97 -3.98
CA ILE A 155 8.63 14.83 -3.46
C ILE A 155 9.46 13.58 -3.66
N ASP A 156 9.52 12.72 -2.63
CA ASP A 156 10.16 11.41 -2.64
C ASP A 156 11.63 11.42 -3.12
N CYS A 157 12.34 12.52 -2.85
CA CYS A 157 13.76 12.66 -3.16
C CYS A 157 14.57 11.73 -2.23
N ILE A 158 15.05 10.61 -2.79
CA ILE A 158 15.75 9.58 -2.03
C ILE A 158 17.06 10.08 -1.44
N GLU A 159 17.76 10.99 -2.12
CA GLU A 159 19.00 11.60 -1.64
C GLU A 159 18.73 12.51 -0.44
N GLU A 160 17.69 13.32 -0.48
CA GLU A 160 17.28 14.17 0.64
C GLU A 160 16.87 13.32 1.85
N ILE A 161 16.12 12.24 1.62
CA ILE A 161 15.72 11.32 2.68
C ILE A 161 16.94 10.65 3.30
N ALA A 162 17.85 10.13 2.50
CA ALA A 162 19.08 9.47 2.95
C ALA A 162 19.96 10.44 3.75
N TYR A 163 20.10 11.68 3.28
CA TYR A 163 20.85 12.73 3.98
C TYR A 163 20.19 13.08 5.33
N LYS A 164 18.88 13.30 5.37
CA LYS A 164 18.14 13.60 6.62
C LYS A 164 18.20 12.43 7.63
N LYS A 165 18.33 11.20 7.14
CA LYS A 165 18.49 10.00 7.97
C LYS A 165 19.92 9.76 8.42
N GLY A 166 20.89 10.53 7.91
CA GLY A 166 22.32 10.36 8.21
C GLY A 166 22.95 9.10 7.56
N TRP A 167 22.36 8.61 6.48
CA TRP A 167 22.88 7.46 5.73
C TRP A 167 23.92 7.86 4.71
N ILE A 168 23.91 9.10 4.28
CA ILE A 168 24.92 9.70 3.41
C ILE A 168 25.33 11.07 3.95
N ASP A 169 26.57 11.49 3.62
CA ASP A 169 27.12 12.82 3.89
C ASP A 169 26.76 13.82 2.77
N LYS A 170 27.12 15.10 2.97
CA LYS A 170 27.00 16.16 1.95
C LYS A 170 27.93 15.90 0.78
#